data_8de7914970ba3da2926ffca110924f41
#
_entry.id   8de7914970ba3da2926ffca110924f41
#
_cell.length_a   1.000
_cell.length_b   1.000
_cell.length_c   1.000
_cell.angle_alpha   90.00
_cell.angle_beta   90.00
_cell.angle_gamma   90.00
#
_symmetry.space_group_name_H-M   'P 1'
#
loop_
_entity.id
_entity.type
_entity.pdbx_description
1 polymer ?
#
loop_
_entity_poly.entity_id
_entity_poly.type
_entity_poly.pdbx_seq_one_letter_code
_entity_poly.pdbx_strand_id
1 'polypeptide(L)'
;MNSIQKTRGLRIVLAMLMAVSGGVLLAAHSSRLTVSASDPGGGDWPMWGGTPDRNMVSNMKGIPISWDVQKKTNVKWVTALGSQTYGNPVVAGGQVYVGTNNEAPRDPKVKGDKGILMAFRETDGEFLWQAVTDKLAAGRVNDWPYQGICSSPLVEGKILYYVTNRGEVVALDTEGFRDKENDGAVKDEKLNGERDADVIWKFDMMEEVG
;
A
#
# COMPACT_ATOMS: atom_id res chain seq x y z
N MET A 1 74.56 -7.64 5.78
CA MET A 1 73.74 -7.13 6.87
C MET A 1 72.68 -6.13 6.37
N ASN A 2 72.04 -6.32 5.19
CA ASN A 2 71.15 -5.34 4.59
C ASN A 2 69.88 -5.89 3.93
N SER A 3 69.48 -7.15 4.17
CA SER A 3 68.28 -7.75 3.57
C SER A 3 67.06 -7.83 4.54
N ILE A 4 67.28 -7.74 5.83
CA ILE A 4 66.26 -7.96 6.86
C ILE A 4 65.47 -6.66 7.18
N GLN A 5 66.05 -5.49 6.93
CA GLN A 5 65.35 -4.21 7.19
C GLN A 5 64.37 -3.82 6.06
N LYS A 6 64.56 -4.25 4.81
CA LYS A 6 63.63 -3.93 3.71
C LYS A 6 62.31 -4.69 3.78
N THR A 7 62.28 -5.87 4.38
CA THR A 7 61.07 -6.69 4.48
C THR A 7 60.14 -6.25 5.64
N ARG A 8 60.64 -5.58 6.67
CA ARG A 8 59.80 -5.06 7.77
C ARG A 8 59.03 -3.79 7.37
N GLY A 9 59.61 -2.90 6.60
CA GLY A 9 58.94 -1.69 6.11
C GLY A 9 57.77 -1.99 5.16
N LEU A 10 57.96 -2.98 4.30
CA LEU A 10 56.91 -3.36 3.32
C LEU A 10 55.70 -4.04 3.97
N ARG A 11 55.89 -4.79 5.05
CA ARG A 11 54.79 -5.43 5.82
C ARG A 11 53.96 -4.42 6.61
N ILE A 12 54.53 -3.35 7.12
CA ILE A 12 53.84 -2.31 7.87
C ILE A 12 53.02 -1.42 6.91
N VAL A 13 53.52 -1.10 5.73
CA VAL A 13 52.79 -0.34 4.71
C VAL A 13 51.61 -1.14 4.13
N LEU A 14 51.78 -2.46 3.95
CA LEU A 14 50.69 -3.32 3.48
C LEU A 14 49.59 -3.52 4.54
N ALA A 15 49.94 -3.58 5.84
CA ALA A 15 48.97 -3.67 6.92
C ALA A 15 48.20 -2.35 7.15
N MET A 16 48.81 -1.18 6.91
CA MET A 16 48.10 0.11 6.97
C MET A 16 47.18 0.32 5.76
N LEU A 17 47.54 -0.15 4.56
CA LEU A 17 46.67 -0.06 3.38
C LEU A 17 45.43 -0.97 3.52
N MET A 18 45.52 -2.11 4.16
CA MET A 18 44.33 -2.96 4.43
C MET A 18 43.43 -2.40 5.55
N ALA A 19 43.97 -1.69 6.51
CA ALA A 19 43.17 -1.06 7.56
C ALA A 19 42.36 0.14 7.07
N VAL A 20 42.88 0.88 6.05
CA VAL A 20 42.18 2.03 5.46
C VAL A 20 41.11 1.56 4.46
N SER A 21 41.32 0.47 3.73
CA SER A 21 40.31 -0.09 2.83
C SER A 21 39.16 -0.80 3.54
N GLY A 22 39.40 -1.38 4.72
CA GLY A 22 38.35 -2.00 5.55
C GLY A 22 37.41 -0.99 6.24
N GLY A 23 37.92 0.20 6.54
CA GLY A 23 37.14 1.27 7.19
C GLY A 23 36.18 2.01 6.23
N VAL A 24 36.49 2.08 4.95
CA VAL A 24 35.64 2.73 3.95
C VAL A 24 34.47 1.86 3.49
N LEU A 25 34.60 0.52 3.57
CA LEU A 25 33.53 -0.39 3.19
C LEU A 25 32.44 -0.58 4.27
N LEU A 26 32.69 -0.21 5.52
CA LEU A 26 31.70 -0.29 6.60
C LEU A 26 30.87 0.99 6.77
N ALA A 27 31.26 2.11 6.15
CA ALA A 27 30.50 3.37 6.24
C ALA A 27 29.43 3.53 5.14
N ALA A 28 29.38 2.63 4.14
CA ALA A 28 28.53 2.80 2.97
C ALA A 28 27.16 2.06 3.06
N HIS A 29 26.84 1.39 4.17
CA HIS A 29 25.62 0.57 4.27
C HIS A 29 24.64 0.97 5.38
N SER A 30 24.67 2.21 5.83
CA SER A 30 23.57 2.74 6.64
C SER A 30 22.88 3.92 5.97
N SER A 31 22.52 3.78 4.68
CA SER A 31 21.38 4.52 4.18
C SER A 31 20.15 3.94 4.90
N ARG A 32 19.83 4.50 6.06
CA ARG A 32 18.50 4.35 6.60
C ARG A 32 17.57 4.82 5.49
N LEU A 33 16.82 3.88 4.92
CA LEU A 33 15.59 4.22 4.23
C LEU A 33 14.74 4.92 5.29
N THR A 34 14.85 6.24 5.35
CA THR A 34 13.85 7.05 6.04
C THR A 34 12.62 6.92 5.15
N VAL A 35 11.81 5.92 5.46
CA VAL A 35 10.43 5.90 5.01
C VAL A 35 9.83 7.18 5.55
N SER A 36 9.70 8.17 4.68
CA SER A 36 8.91 9.36 4.99
C SER A 36 7.46 8.89 4.93
N ALA A 37 6.94 8.40 6.06
CA ALA A 37 5.50 8.31 6.21
C ALA A 37 4.96 9.72 5.96
N SER A 38 3.99 9.85 5.06
CA SER A 38 3.32 11.11 4.81
C SER A 38 2.80 11.63 6.15
N ASP A 39 3.11 12.89 6.46
CA ASP A 39 2.66 13.51 7.70
C ASP A 39 1.13 13.63 7.64
N PRO A 40 0.36 12.96 8.52
CA PRO A 40 -1.09 13.14 8.56
C PRO A 40 -1.51 14.60 8.87
N GLY A 41 -0.57 15.47 9.28
CA GLY A 41 -0.77 16.92 9.38
C GLY A 41 -1.03 17.61 8.04
N GLY A 42 -0.70 16.99 6.90
CA GLY A 42 -0.95 17.50 5.55
C GLY A 42 -2.36 17.19 5.00
N GLY A 43 -3.25 16.57 5.78
CA GLY A 43 -4.58 16.13 5.35
C GLY A 43 -4.64 14.64 4.97
N ASP A 44 -3.51 14.01 4.75
CA ASP A 44 -3.42 12.59 4.46
C ASP A 44 -3.58 11.73 5.73
N TRP A 45 -4.17 10.55 5.54
CA TRP A 45 -4.28 9.47 6.53
C TRP A 45 -3.93 8.15 5.85
N PRO A 46 -2.65 7.90 5.51
CA PRO A 46 -2.23 6.91 4.52
C PRO A 46 -2.24 5.46 5.02
N MET A 47 -2.52 5.25 6.28
CA MET A 47 -2.57 3.93 6.91
C MET A 47 -3.53 3.90 8.09
N TRP A 48 -3.89 2.70 8.54
CA TRP A 48 -4.60 2.53 9.80
C TRP A 48 -3.80 3.14 10.96
N GLY A 49 -4.43 4.07 11.70
CA GLY A 49 -3.78 4.82 12.77
C GLY A 49 -3.05 6.08 12.33
N GLY A 50 -3.00 6.39 11.02
CA GLY A 50 -2.46 7.62 10.43
C GLY A 50 -0.95 7.62 10.25
N THR A 51 -0.21 7.12 11.24
CA THR A 51 1.26 7.05 11.24
C THR A 51 1.74 5.65 11.60
N PRO A 52 3.03 5.33 11.39
CA PRO A 52 3.62 4.06 11.84
C PRO A 52 3.43 3.77 13.33
N ASP A 53 3.33 4.79 14.16
CA ASP A 53 3.05 4.64 15.60
C ASP A 53 1.61 4.19 15.87
N ARG A 54 0.71 4.32 14.89
CA ARG A 54 -0.71 3.92 14.95
C ARG A 54 -1.46 4.47 16.17
N ASN A 55 -1.10 5.68 16.59
CA ASN A 55 -1.61 6.30 17.82
C ASN A 55 -2.97 7.01 17.63
N MET A 56 -3.51 7.06 16.42
CA MET A 56 -4.78 7.71 16.06
C MET A 56 -4.81 9.22 16.34
N VAL A 57 -3.65 9.85 16.44
CA VAL A 57 -3.55 11.30 16.71
C VAL A 57 -3.37 12.05 15.41
N SER A 58 -4.19 13.06 15.18
CA SER A 58 -4.08 13.99 14.05
C SER A 58 -3.79 15.41 14.54
N ASN A 59 -2.92 16.11 13.81
CA ASN A 59 -2.65 17.53 14.02
C ASN A 59 -3.65 18.45 13.31
N MET A 60 -4.63 17.90 12.60
CA MET A 60 -5.67 18.66 11.91
C MET A 60 -6.48 19.52 12.90
N LYS A 61 -6.85 20.73 12.46
CA LYS A 61 -7.67 21.66 13.21
C LYS A 61 -9.04 21.81 12.56
N GLY A 62 -10.04 22.17 13.37
CA GLY A 62 -11.39 22.44 12.88
C GLY A 62 -12.16 21.18 12.45
N ILE A 63 -11.80 20.03 13.00
CA ILE A 63 -12.54 18.77 12.73
C ILE A 63 -13.98 18.94 13.23
N PRO A 64 -15.01 18.67 12.40
CA PRO A 64 -16.39 18.76 12.80
C PRO A 64 -16.72 17.74 13.89
N ILE A 65 -17.49 18.16 14.90
CA ILE A 65 -17.94 17.30 16.00
C ILE A 65 -19.35 16.72 15.75
N SER A 66 -20.00 17.11 14.66
CA SER A 66 -21.31 16.61 14.23
C SER A 66 -21.42 16.64 12.72
N TRP A 67 -22.22 15.74 12.17
CA TRP A 67 -22.55 15.70 10.73
C TRP A 67 -23.98 15.22 10.52
N ASP A 68 -24.56 15.58 9.38
CA ASP A 68 -25.88 15.13 8.97
C ASP A 68 -25.83 14.81 7.47
N VAL A 69 -25.96 13.53 7.13
CA VAL A 69 -25.88 13.04 5.74
C VAL A 69 -27.06 13.53 4.91
N GLN A 70 -28.25 13.63 5.49
CA GLN A 70 -29.45 14.06 4.76
C GLN A 70 -29.42 15.55 4.44
N LYS A 71 -28.98 16.35 5.40
CA LYS A 71 -28.85 17.81 5.25
C LYS A 71 -27.51 18.21 4.64
N LYS A 72 -26.62 17.25 4.43
CA LYS A 72 -25.22 17.47 3.96
C LYS A 72 -24.42 18.41 4.88
N THR A 73 -24.76 18.47 6.18
CA THR A 73 -24.02 19.28 7.13
C THR A 73 -22.71 18.59 7.46
N ASN A 74 -21.59 19.25 7.20
CA ASN A 74 -20.23 18.71 7.38
C ASN A 74 -19.99 17.37 6.63
N VAL A 75 -20.70 17.16 5.54
CA VAL A 75 -20.55 16.01 4.64
C VAL A 75 -20.08 16.52 3.29
N LYS A 76 -18.87 16.16 2.89
CA LYS A 76 -18.26 16.57 1.62
C LYS A 76 -18.93 15.84 0.45
N TRP A 77 -19.06 14.52 0.55
CA TRP A 77 -19.74 13.67 -0.43
C TRP A 77 -20.15 12.33 0.21
N VAL A 78 -20.96 11.59 -0.49
CA VAL A 78 -21.40 10.22 -0.14
C VAL A 78 -21.34 9.38 -1.38
N THR A 79 -20.79 8.17 -1.28
CA THR A 79 -20.73 7.21 -2.40
C THR A 79 -21.14 5.82 -1.94
N ALA A 80 -21.67 5.02 -2.86
CA ALA A 80 -22.05 3.65 -2.59
C ALA A 80 -20.82 2.74 -2.58
N LEU A 81 -20.78 1.82 -1.64
CA LEU A 81 -19.88 0.66 -1.59
C LEU A 81 -20.68 -0.62 -1.82
N GLY A 82 -20.08 -1.77 -1.54
CA GLY A 82 -20.82 -3.02 -1.37
C GLY A 82 -21.67 -3.00 -0.08
N SER A 83 -22.19 -4.16 0.32
CA SER A 83 -23.04 -4.26 1.52
C SER A 83 -22.24 -4.26 2.82
N GLN A 84 -20.95 -4.60 2.78
CA GLN A 84 -20.10 -4.73 3.97
C GLN A 84 -18.73 -4.09 3.72
N THR A 85 -18.21 -3.44 4.76
CA THR A 85 -16.90 -2.81 4.81
C THR A 85 -16.34 -2.95 6.22
N TYR A 86 -15.22 -3.62 6.38
CA TYR A 86 -14.59 -3.88 7.68
C TYR A 86 -13.28 -3.10 7.85
N GLY A 87 -12.51 -2.93 6.77
CA GLY A 87 -11.29 -2.14 6.78
C GLY A 87 -11.57 -0.65 6.90
N ASN A 88 -10.72 0.07 7.62
CA ASN A 88 -10.81 1.53 7.66
C ASN A 88 -10.40 2.11 6.31
N PRO A 89 -11.11 3.14 5.83
CA PRO A 89 -10.63 3.89 4.68
C PRO A 89 -9.32 4.61 5.02
N VAL A 90 -8.48 4.80 4.01
CA VAL A 90 -7.27 5.63 4.09
C VAL A 90 -7.35 6.74 3.05
N VAL A 91 -6.68 7.85 3.33
CA VAL A 91 -6.65 9.04 2.47
C VAL A 91 -5.19 9.37 2.17
N ALA A 92 -4.82 9.41 0.92
CA ALA A 92 -3.47 9.77 0.51
C ALA A 92 -3.45 10.27 -0.94
N GLY A 93 -2.64 11.28 -1.22
CA GLY A 93 -2.44 11.79 -2.57
C GLY A 93 -3.73 12.29 -3.25
N GLY A 94 -4.69 12.80 -2.48
CA GLY A 94 -5.98 13.27 -3.00
C GLY A 94 -6.97 12.15 -3.37
N GLN A 95 -6.73 10.94 -2.89
CA GLN A 95 -7.59 9.77 -3.12
C GLN A 95 -8.01 9.12 -1.79
N VAL A 96 -9.17 8.47 -1.79
CA VAL A 96 -9.71 7.69 -0.67
C VAL A 96 -9.80 6.24 -1.11
N TYR A 97 -9.20 5.34 -0.34
CA TYR A 97 -9.17 3.91 -0.62
C TYR A 97 -9.91 3.13 0.45
N VAL A 98 -10.76 2.19 0.05
CA VAL A 98 -11.58 1.42 0.98
C VAL A 98 -11.88 0.02 0.45
N GLY A 99 -11.76 -0.98 1.32
CA GLY A 99 -12.13 -2.36 1.04
C GLY A 99 -13.64 -2.60 1.24
N THR A 100 -14.24 -3.42 0.38
CA THR A 100 -15.65 -3.80 0.43
C THR A 100 -15.88 -5.11 -0.34
N ASN A 101 -17.14 -5.51 -0.56
CA ASN A 101 -17.55 -6.62 -1.41
C ASN A 101 -18.19 -6.13 -2.72
N ASN A 102 -18.59 -7.07 -3.58
CA ASN A 102 -19.18 -6.81 -4.90
C ASN A 102 -20.73 -6.85 -4.91
N GLU A 103 -21.41 -6.59 -3.81
CA GLU A 103 -22.88 -6.64 -3.79
C GLU A 103 -23.55 -5.45 -4.50
N ALA A 104 -22.83 -4.34 -4.66
CA ALA A 104 -23.21 -3.22 -5.50
C ALA A 104 -22.11 -2.98 -6.57
N PRO A 105 -22.05 -3.81 -7.64
CA PRO A 105 -20.94 -3.80 -8.57
C PRO A 105 -20.84 -2.51 -9.35
N ARG A 106 -19.64 -1.93 -9.42
CA ARG A 106 -19.30 -0.76 -10.25
C ARG A 106 -19.11 -1.14 -11.71
N ASP A 107 -18.55 -2.33 -11.96
CA ASP A 107 -18.46 -2.92 -13.29
C ASP A 107 -19.49 -4.06 -13.42
N PRO A 108 -20.46 -3.97 -14.35
CA PRO A 108 -21.44 -5.01 -14.57
C PRO A 108 -20.85 -6.32 -15.12
N LYS A 109 -19.60 -6.32 -15.59
CA LYS A 109 -18.88 -7.52 -16.02
C LYS A 109 -18.37 -8.34 -14.82
N VAL A 110 -18.11 -7.69 -13.70
CA VAL A 110 -17.67 -8.36 -12.45
C VAL A 110 -18.88 -8.96 -11.74
N LYS A 111 -19.02 -10.28 -11.80
CA LYS A 111 -20.18 -11.02 -11.30
C LYS A 111 -19.85 -11.78 -10.02
N GLY A 112 -20.90 -11.95 -9.20
CA GLY A 112 -20.85 -12.77 -7.99
C GLY A 112 -20.14 -12.11 -6.82
N ASP A 113 -19.94 -12.89 -5.77
CA ASP A 113 -19.24 -12.45 -4.56
C ASP A 113 -17.74 -12.31 -4.83
N LYS A 114 -17.21 -11.13 -4.56
CA LYS A 114 -15.80 -10.77 -4.76
C LYS A 114 -15.32 -9.88 -3.63
N GLY A 115 -14.02 -9.92 -3.36
CA GLY A 115 -13.35 -8.88 -2.60
C GLY A 115 -13.05 -7.69 -3.53
N ILE A 116 -13.39 -6.49 -3.08
CA ILE A 116 -13.20 -5.26 -3.86
C ILE A 116 -12.45 -4.24 -3.01
N LEU A 117 -11.37 -3.68 -3.57
CA LEU A 117 -10.75 -2.45 -3.07
C LEU A 117 -11.11 -1.34 -4.06
N MET A 118 -11.66 -0.24 -3.56
CA MET A 118 -12.08 0.89 -4.40
C MET A 118 -11.25 2.13 -4.11
N ALA A 119 -10.95 2.91 -5.14
CA ALA A 119 -10.36 4.23 -5.07
C ALA A 119 -11.37 5.29 -5.51
N PHE A 120 -11.41 6.40 -4.75
CA PHE A 120 -12.27 7.55 -5.02
C PHE A 120 -11.45 8.83 -4.97
N ARG A 121 -11.85 9.84 -5.76
CA ARG A 121 -11.26 11.16 -5.64
C ARG A 121 -11.69 11.81 -4.32
N GLU A 122 -10.74 12.32 -3.56
CA GLU A 122 -11.01 12.92 -2.25
C GLU A 122 -11.90 14.17 -2.33
N THR A 123 -11.80 14.95 -3.41
CA THR A 123 -12.52 16.23 -3.53
C THR A 123 -14.02 16.09 -3.68
N ASP A 124 -14.49 15.06 -4.38
CA ASP A 124 -15.89 14.92 -4.81
C ASP A 124 -16.47 13.51 -4.70
N GLY A 125 -15.64 12.51 -4.36
CA GLY A 125 -16.07 11.11 -4.24
C GLY A 125 -16.26 10.41 -5.58
N GLU A 126 -15.72 10.96 -6.68
CA GLU A 126 -15.73 10.28 -7.97
C GLU A 126 -15.01 8.94 -7.88
N PHE A 127 -15.68 7.88 -8.36
CA PHE A 127 -15.05 6.56 -8.44
C PHE A 127 -13.95 6.55 -9.50
N LEU A 128 -12.74 6.19 -9.10
CA LEU A 128 -11.57 6.18 -9.95
C LEU A 128 -11.31 4.80 -10.53
N TRP A 129 -11.04 3.83 -9.69
CA TRP A 129 -10.76 2.45 -10.08
C TRP A 129 -11.07 1.45 -8.96
N GLN A 130 -11.05 0.17 -9.29
CA GLN A 130 -11.18 -0.92 -8.33
C GLN A 130 -10.20 -2.06 -8.61
N ALA A 131 -9.74 -2.71 -7.54
CA ALA A 131 -9.11 -4.03 -7.58
C ALA A 131 -10.15 -5.09 -7.25
N VAL A 132 -10.15 -6.19 -8.00
CA VAL A 132 -11.11 -7.29 -7.86
C VAL A 132 -10.38 -8.56 -7.49
N THR A 133 -10.79 -9.22 -6.41
CA THR A 133 -10.23 -10.49 -5.93
C THR A 133 -11.32 -11.55 -5.85
N ASP A 134 -11.05 -12.71 -6.43
CA ASP A 134 -11.95 -13.86 -6.36
C ASP A 134 -12.08 -14.38 -4.92
N LYS A 135 -13.21 -15.01 -4.62
CA LYS A 135 -13.42 -15.74 -3.36
C LYS A 135 -12.64 -17.04 -3.36
N LEU A 136 -12.17 -17.44 -2.18
CA LEU A 136 -11.70 -18.81 -1.97
C LEU A 136 -12.87 -19.79 -1.97
N ALA A 137 -12.63 -21.01 -2.45
CA ALA A 137 -13.64 -22.05 -2.44
C ALA A 137 -14.02 -22.41 -0.99
N ALA A 138 -15.34 -22.54 -0.72
CA ALA A 138 -15.90 -23.09 0.51
C ALA A 138 -15.47 -22.42 1.82
N GLY A 139 -15.30 -21.10 1.85
CA GLY A 139 -15.04 -20.34 3.08
C GLY A 139 -13.68 -20.65 3.71
N ARG A 140 -12.71 -21.09 2.92
CA ARG A 140 -11.34 -21.31 3.40
C ARG A 140 -10.76 -20.00 3.94
N VAL A 141 -9.91 -20.10 4.97
CA VAL A 141 -9.22 -18.97 5.60
C VAL A 141 -10.19 -17.86 6.08
N ASN A 142 -11.40 -18.25 6.50
CA ASN A 142 -12.44 -17.32 6.94
C ASN A 142 -12.92 -16.35 5.85
N ASP A 143 -12.81 -16.71 4.57
CA ASP A 143 -13.36 -15.92 3.46
C ASP A 143 -14.89 -16.14 3.37
N TRP A 144 -15.61 -15.54 4.32
CA TRP A 144 -17.05 -15.66 4.45
C TRP A 144 -17.81 -15.05 3.27
N PRO A 145 -19.02 -15.54 2.95
CA PRO A 145 -19.85 -14.92 1.92
C PRO A 145 -20.04 -13.43 2.15
N TYR A 146 -19.83 -12.65 1.09
CA TYR A 146 -19.97 -11.19 1.04
C TYR A 146 -19.11 -10.38 2.03
N GLN A 147 -18.11 -10.99 2.64
CA GLN A 147 -17.23 -10.28 3.56
C GLN A 147 -16.33 -9.27 2.83
N GLY A 148 -15.82 -9.63 1.66
CA GLY A 148 -14.98 -8.77 0.83
C GLY A 148 -13.59 -8.54 1.42
N ILE A 149 -13.00 -7.38 1.08
CA ILE A 149 -11.69 -6.97 1.60
C ILE A 149 -11.86 -6.36 2.99
N CYS A 150 -11.23 -7.00 3.99
CA CYS A 150 -11.30 -6.59 5.40
C CYS A 150 -10.07 -5.79 5.86
N SER A 151 -8.98 -5.82 5.13
CA SER A 151 -7.78 -5.07 5.48
C SER A 151 -7.93 -3.57 5.22
N SER A 152 -7.33 -2.75 6.07
CA SER A 152 -7.11 -1.35 5.77
C SER A 152 -5.88 -1.23 4.87
N PRO A 153 -5.93 -0.47 3.77
CA PRO A 153 -4.76 -0.25 2.94
C PRO A 153 -3.68 0.56 3.64
N LEU A 154 -2.47 0.50 3.07
CA LEU A 154 -1.35 1.39 3.38
C LEU A 154 -0.91 2.03 2.07
N VAL A 155 -0.73 3.35 2.04
CA VAL A 155 -0.19 4.07 0.88
C VAL A 155 1.18 4.65 1.22
N GLU A 156 2.14 4.41 0.35
CA GLU A 156 3.49 4.94 0.44
C GLU A 156 3.93 5.48 -0.93
N GLY A 157 3.96 6.80 -1.05
CA GLY A 157 4.20 7.45 -2.34
C GLY A 157 3.12 7.10 -3.36
N LYS A 158 3.49 6.45 -4.45
CA LYS A 158 2.59 5.99 -5.50
C LYS A 158 2.18 4.51 -5.37
N ILE A 159 2.53 3.84 -4.29
CA ILE A 159 2.24 2.42 -4.09
C ILE A 159 1.24 2.26 -2.97
N LEU A 160 0.20 1.47 -3.23
CA LEU A 160 -0.79 1.05 -2.26
C LEU A 160 -0.58 -0.44 -1.93
N TYR A 161 -0.54 -0.77 -0.66
CA TYR A 161 -0.44 -2.15 -0.16
C TYR A 161 -1.71 -2.53 0.58
N TYR A 162 -2.19 -3.76 0.37
CA TYR A 162 -3.30 -4.32 1.12
C TYR A 162 -3.25 -5.85 1.16
N VAL A 163 -4.03 -6.45 2.05
CA VAL A 163 -4.20 -7.90 2.12
C VAL A 163 -5.56 -8.27 1.54
N THR A 164 -5.58 -9.19 0.59
CA THR A 164 -6.81 -9.65 -0.04
C THR A 164 -7.58 -10.61 0.89
N ASN A 165 -8.87 -10.85 0.56
CA ASN A 165 -9.68 -11.89 1.19
C ASN A 165 -9.15 -13.32 0.97
N ARG A 166 -8.17 -13.49 0.08
CA ARG A 166 -7.51 -14.76 -0.22
C ARG A 166 -6.23 -14.99 0.58
N GLY A 167 -5.79 -14.00 1.37
CA GLY A 167 -4.50 -14.08 2.05
C GLY A 167 -3.31 -13.73 1.15
N GLU A 168 -3.52 -12.90 0.13
CA GLU A 168 -2.44 -12.35 -0.70
C GLU A 168 -2.07 -10.96 -0.19
N VAL A 169 -0.79 -10.65 -0.09
CA VAL A 169 -0.30 -9.27 0.01
C VAL A 169 -0.14 -8.73 -1.41
N VAL A 170 -0.77 -7.60 -1.70
CA VAL A 170 -0.77 -7.00 -3.04
C VAL A 170 -0.26 -5.57 -2.97
N ALA A 171 0.61 -5.21 -3.91
CA ALA A 171 1.02 -3.85 -4.19
C ALA A 171 0.38 -3.39 -5.50
N LEU A 172 -0.28 -2.23 -5.45
CA LEU A 172 -0.94 -1.60 -6.59
C LEU A 172 -0.30 -0.24 -6.87
N ASP A 173 -0.31 0.20 -8.14
CA ASP A 173 -0.13 1.60 -8.46
C ASP A 173 -1.37 2.41 -8.01
N THR A 174 -1.15 3.59 -7.42
CA THR A 174 -2.24 4.43 -6.92
C THR A 174 -3.09 5.06 -8.02
N GLU A 175 -2.57 5.19 -9.23
CA GLU A 175 -3.31 5.68 -10.39
C GLU A 175 -4.12 4.56 -11.08
N GLY A 176 -3.76 3.27 -10.88
CA GLY A 176 -4.29 2.15 -11.64
C GLY A 176 -4.05 2.37 -13.14
N PHE A 177 -4.80 1.71 -14.01
CA PHE A 177 -4.67 1.88 -15.47
C PHE A 177 -5.17 3.23 -16.01
N ARG A 178 -5.45 4.23 -15.16
CA ARG A 178 -5.90 5.56 -15.59
C ARG A 178 -4.82 6.36 -16.27
N ASP A 179 -3.56 6.16 -15.91
CA ASP A 179 -2.39 6.77 -16.56
C ASP A 179 -2.01 6.08 -17.87
N LYS A 180 -2.62 4.92 -18.19
CA LYS A 180 -2.38 4.09 -19.38
C LYS A 180 -1.03 3.39 -19.37
N GLU A 181 -0.38 3.32 -18.23
CA GLU A 181 0.81 2.51 -18.00
C GLU A 181 0.39 1.18 -17.38
N ASN A 182 1.23 0.18 -17.47
CA ASN A 182 1.10 -1.10 -16.75
C ASN A 182 2.42 -1.29 -16.02
N ASP A 183 2.43 -0.94 -14.75
CA ASP A 183 3.62 -0.93 -13.91
C ASP A 183 3.96 -2.31 -13.35
N GLY A 184 5.12 -2.42 -12.73
CA GLY A 184 5.53 -3.62 -12.04
C GLY A 184 5.78 -4.85 -12.91
N ALA A 185 5.75 -6.02 -12.26
CA ALA A 185 6.11 -7.31 -12.85
C ALA A 185 4.89 -8.09 -13.39
N VAL A 186 3.69 -7.80 -12.91
CA VAL A 186 2.45 -8.45 -13.34
C VAL A 186 1.99 -7.79 -14.64
N LYS A 187 1.82 -8.58 -15.71
CA LYS A 187 1.49 -8.07 -17.06
C LYS A 187 0.29 -8.77 -17.69
N ASP A 188 -0.31 -9.71 -16.98
CA ASP A 188 -1.38 -10.58 -17.46
C ASP A 188 -2.72 -10.33 -16.73
N GLU A 189 -2.96 -9.11 -16.26
CA GLU A 189 -4.21 -8.72 -15.61
C GLU A 189 -5.39 -8.90 -16.57
N LYS A 190 -6.40 -9.63 -16.09
CA LYS A 190 -7.64 -9.86 -16.83
C LYS A 190 -8.54 -8.61 -16.89
N LEU A 191 -8.38 -7.74 -15.92
CA LEU A 191 -9.07 -6.46 -15.81
C LEU A 191 -7.99 -5.37 -15.91
N ASN A 192 -7.96 -4.65 -17.03
CA ASN A 192 -6.94 -3.67 -17.37
C ASN A 192 -7.51 -2.44 -18.09
N GLY A 193 -8.75 -2.14 -17.82
CA GLY A 193 -9.39 -0.91 -18.31
C GLY A 193 -9.08 0.28 -17.39
N GLU A 194 -9.41 1.49 -17.83
CA GLU A 194 -9.18 2.75 -17.13
C GLU A 194 -9.72 2.78 -15.69
N ARG A 195 -10.69 1.91 -15.35
CA ARG A 195 -11.29 1.81 -14.01
C ARG A 195 -10.86 0.57 -13.24
N ASP A 196 -9.79 -0.08 -13.68
CA ASP A 196 -9.20 -1.23 -13.02
C ASP A 196 -7.89 -0.85 -12.35
N ALA A 197 -7.54 -1.59 -11.29
CA ALA A 197 -6.27 -1.43 -10.59
C ALA A 197 -5.13 -2.04 -11.41
N ASP A 198 -3.95 -1.43 -11.33
CA ASP A 198 -2.70 -1.95 -11.86
C ASP A 198 -1.90 -2.63 -10.75
N VAL A 199 -1.57 -3.91 -10.94
CA VAL A 199 -0.87 -4.74 -9.95
C VAL A 199 0.63 -4.71 -10.18
N ILE A 200 1.36 -4.04 -9.31
CA ILE A 200 2.83 -4.01 -9.35
C ILE A 200 3.41 -5.39 -9.01
N TRP A 201 2.96 -5.98 -7.90
CA TRP A 201 3.30 -7.35 -7.49
C TRP A 201 2.28 -7.89 -6.49
N LYS A 202 2.30 -9.21 -6.32
CA LYS A 202 1.53 -9.91 -5.28
C LYS A 202 2.34 -11.07 -4.68
N PHE A 203 2.04 -11.39 -3.42
CA PHE A 203 2.62 -12.48 -2.67
C PHE A 203 1.50 -13.31 -2.03
N ASP A 204 1.38 -14.56 -2.42
CA ASP A 204 0.37 -15.49 -1.86
C ASP A 204 0.91 -16.12 -0.59
N MET A 205 0.38 -15.68 0.57
CA MET A 205 0.83 -16.19 1.87
C MET A 205 0.44 -17.66 2.10
N MET A 206 -0.57 -18.17 1.41
CA MET A 206 -0.99 -19.57 1.57
C MET A 206 -0.10 -20.53 0.79
N GLU A 207 0.43 -20.11 -0.36
CA GLU A 207 1.30 -20.94 -1.19
C GLU A 207 2.77 -20.81 -0.78
N GLU A 208 3.19 -19.63 -0.33
CA GLU A 208 4.61 -19.32 -0.06
C GLU A 208 5.02 -19.61 1.40
N VAL A 209 4.08 -19.65 2.35
CA VAL A 209 4.38 -19.76 3.79
C VAL A 209 3.75 -21.01 4.41
N GLY A 210 2.81 -21.65 3.72
CA GLY A 210 1.97 -22.78 4.20
C GLY A 210 2.63 -24.14 4.29
#